data_89fc52793c6c0843bc3a183c36e2fc2e
#
_entry.id   89fc52793c6c0843bc3a183c36e2fc2e
#
_cell.length_a   1.000
_cell.length_b   1.000
_cell.length_c   1.000
_cell.angle_alpha   90.00
_cell.angle_beta   90.00
_cell.angle_gamma   90.00
#
_symmetry.space_group_name_H-M   'P 1'
#
loop_
_entity.id
_entity.type
_entity.pdbx_description
1 polymer ?
#
loop_
_entity_poly.entity_id
_entity_poly.type
_entity_poly.pdbx_seq_one_letter_code
_entity_poly.pdbx_strand_id
1 'polypeptide(L)'
;YLRKVVKAHAEQNELDNLFVFRGHGYNSEAPEAWAGEQIALREQLPALFRTGSTVRFYDFESRWPMKPYLLEKMARKGVDVALCHHHGAPDTQYLNGYRNGSGMNVSIENIKRFLRSKIDGHKDPEKRKAELIAYYGVPEAWCQLSDSLHTADSLLDQAMDVHIEDLYNRPMNPRMVMFDACYNGSFHLDECIAASYIFGPGDCIVTQGNSVNALQDKWPDRYIGLLDCGVRIGQWGRHVHYLETHLIGDPTYRFINRALPG
;
A
#
# COMPACT_ATOMS: atom_id res chain seq x y z
N TYR A 1 21.06 0.29 7.03
CA TYR A 1 20.35 1.50 6.63
C TYR A 1 21.32 2.61 6.19
N LEU A 2 22.26 3.06 7.04
CA LEU A 2 23.13 4.19 6.72
C LEU A 2 23.92 4.03 5.41
N ARG A 3 24.36 2.81 5.08
CA ARG A 3 25.02 2.56 3.78
C ARG A 3 24.13 2.83 2.58
N LYS A 4 22.83 2.54 2.69
CA LYS A 4 21.84 2.84 1.63
C LYS A 4 21.70 4.35 1.46
N VAL A 5 21.61 5.10 2.56
CA VAL A 5 21.53 6.56 2.56
C VAL A 5 22.73 7.18 1.89
N VAL A 6 23.96 6.79 2.31
CA VAL A 6 25.19 7.29 1.72
C VAL A 6 25.26 6.99 0.22
N LYS A 7 24.90 5.77 -0.19
CA LYS A 7 24.83 5.38 -1.60
C LYS A 7 23.84 6.27 -2.36
N ALA A 8 22.62 6.46 -1.83
CA ALA A 8 21.58 7.24 -2.45
C ALA A 8 21.98 8.70 -2.68
N HIS A 9 22.69 9.31 -1.72
CA HIS A 9 23.19 10.68 -1.85
C HIS A 9 24.36 10.81 -2.84
N ALA A 10 25.13 9.73 -3.03
CA ALA A 10 26.20 9.70 -4.04
C ALA A 10 25.64 9.49 -5.46
N GLU A 11 24.52 8.83 -5.60
CA GLU A 11 23.79 8.65 -6.86
C GLU A 11 23.01 9.93 -7.17
N GLN A 12 23.25 10.51 -8.33
CA GLN A 12 22.46 11.64 -8.80
C GLN A 12 21.20 11.11 -9.50
N ASN A 13 20.13 10.90 -8.72
CA ASN A 13 18.91 10.27 -9.19
C ASN A 13 17.86 11.29 -9.58
N GLU A 14 17.41 11.25 -10.82
CA GLU A 14 16.25 12.01 -11.28
C GLU A 14 14.96 11.29 -10.86
N LEU A 15 13.85 12.03 -10.76
CA LEU A 15 12.52 11.43 -10.56
C LEU A 15 11.95 11.09 -11.93
N ASP A 16 12.24 9.89 -12.42
CA ASP A 16 11.85 9.44 -13.76
C ASP A 16 11.09 8.11 -13.82
N ASN A 17 10.87 7.49 -12.65
CA ASN A 17 10.18 6.22 -12.56
C ASN A 17 9.20 6.20 -11.38
N LEU A 18 7.91 6.39 -11.69
CA LEU A 18 6.81 6.38 -10.73
C LEU A 18 6.01 5.09 -10.83
N PHE A 19 5.76 4.48 -9.69
CA PHE A 19 4.89 3.32 -9.54
C PHE A 19 3.71 3.71 -8.66
N VAL A 20 2.48 3.53 -9.12
CA VAL A 20 1.27 3.79 -8.36
C VAL A 20 0.45 2.51 -8.28
N PHE A 21 0.10 2.11 -7.08
CA PHE A 21 -0.68 0.92 -6.80
C PHE A 21 -1.98 1.28 -6.09
N ARG A 22 -3.09 0.76 -6.59
CA ARG A 22 -4.39 0.82 -5.96
C ARG A 22 -4.79 -0.57 -5.47
N GLY A 23 -4.86 -0.74 -4.16
CA GLY A 23 -5.38 -1.93 -3.48
C GLY A 23 -6.88 -1.86 -3.27
N HIS A 24 -7.42 -2.88 -2.60
CA HIS A 24 -8.80 -2.89 -2.12
C HIS A 24 -9.01 -1.82 -1.04
N GLY A 25 -10.12 -1.09 -1.11
CA GLY A 25 -10.49 -0.09 -0.12
C GLY A 25 -11.47 0.96 -0.66
N TYR A 26 -12.19 1.63 0.24
CA TYR A 26 -13.33 2.48 -0.11
C TYR A 26 -13.01 3.54 -1.18
N ASN A 27 -12.05 4.43 -0.90
CA ASN A 27 -11.71 5.49 -1.86
C ASN A 27 -10.83 4.97 -3.00
N SER A 28 -9.95 4.01 -2.72
CA SER A 28 -9.10 3.41 -3.75
C SER A 28 -9.88 2.59 -4.77
N GLU A 29 -11.10 2.17 -4.45
CA GLU A 29 -12.00 1.48 -5.39
C GLU A 29 -12.85 2.45 -6.23
N ALA A 30 -12.93 3.72 -5.87
CA ALA A 30 -13.69 4.71 -6.62
C ALA A 30 -12.97 5.05 -7.95
N PRO A 31 -13.58 4.76 -9.11
CA PRO A 31 -12.95 5.07 -10.41
C PRO A 31 -12.65 6.56 -10.59
N GLU A 32 -13.49 7.43 -10.02
CA GLU A 32 -13.34 8.88 -10.07
C GLU A 32 -12.10 9.35 -9.29
N ALA A 33 -11.87 8.81 -8.09
CA ALA A 33 -10.69 9.11 -7.29
C ALA A 33 -9.42 8.66 -8.01
N TRP A 34 -9.43 7.44 -8.57
CA TRP A 34 -8.34 6.89 -9.32
C TRP A 34 -8.00 7.68 -10.59
N ALA A 35 -9.02 8.10 -11.34
CA ALA A 35 -8.84 8.95 -12.51
C ALA A 35 -8.35 10.36 -12.13
N GLY A 36 -8.89 10.93 -11.05
CA GLY A 36 -8.49 12.24 -10.54
C GLY A 36 -7.02 12.27 -10.13
N GLU A 37 -6.54 11.25 -9.44
CA GLU A 37 -5.13 11.14 -9.07
C GLU A 37 -4.20 11.04 -10.29
N GLN A 38 -4.56 10.26 -11.30
CA GLN A 38 -3.77 10.16 -12.52
C GLN A 38 -3.63 11.52 -13.22
N ILE A 39 -4.69 12.32 -13.21
CA ILE A 39 -4.69 13.69 -13.74
C ILE A 39 -3.76 14.57 -12.90
N ALA A 40 -3.93 14.56 -11.56
CA ALA A 40 -3.14 15.35 -10.64
C ALA A 40 -1.65 15.04 -10.72
N LEU A 41 -1.28 13.75 -10.80
CA LEU A 41 0.11 13.33 -10.99
C LEU A 41 0.67 13.80 -12.33
N ARG A 42 -0.11 13.73 -13.42
CA ARG A 42 0.31 14.23 -14.72
C ARG A 42 0.53 15.74 -14.74
N GLU A 43 -0.31 16.50 -14.05
CA GLU A 43 -0.18 17.97 -13.94
C GLU A 43 1.02 18.37 -13.11
N GLN A 44 1.28 17.65 -12.00
CA GLN A 44 2.37 17.98 -11.07
C GLN A 44 3.73 17.46 -11.55
N LEU A 45 3.77 16.36 -12.31
CA LEU A 45 4.97 15.66 -12.76
C LEU A 45 4.98 15.51 -14.29
N PRO A 46 4.84 16.60 -15.07
CA PRO A 46 4.71 16.50 -16.52
C PRO A 46 5.93 15.86 -17.20
N ALA A 47 7.11 15.94 -16.59
CA ALA A 47 8.33 15.32 -17.08
C ALA A 47 8.27 13.79 -17.07
N LEU A 48 7.55 13.20 -16.12
CA LEU A 48 7.37 11.74 -16.04
C LEU A 48 6.52 11.18 -17.17
N PHE A 49 5.67 11.98 -17.80
CA PHE A 49 4.80 11.55 -18.89
C PHE A 49 5.42 11.80 -20.27
N ARG A 50 6.74 11.88 -20.36
CA ARG A 50 7.53 12.08 -21.59
C ARG A 50 8.32 10.82 -21.94
N THR A 51 8.86 10.79 -23.16
CA THR A 51 9.75 9.72 -23.62
C THR A 51 10.98 9.61 -22.71
N GLY A 52 11.33 8.39 -22.33
CA GLY A 52 12.48 8.09 -21.46
C GLY A 52 12.13 7.95 -19.98
N SER A 53 10.93 8.37 -19.58
CA SER A 53 10.44 8.15 -18.21
C SER A 53 9.48 6.96 -18.16
N THR A 54 9.22 6.45 -16.95
CA THR A 54 8.34 5.34 -16.71
C THR A 54 7.29 5.70 -15.66
N VAL A 55 6.03 5.60 -16.03
CA VAL A 55 4.91 5.69 -15.08
C VAL A 55 4.08 4.43 -15.20
N ARG A 56 3.78 3.82 -14.06
CA ARG A 56 2.98 2.59 -14.00
C ARG A 56 1.87 2.73 -12.98
N PHE A 57 0.66 2.52 -13.42
CA PHE A 57 -0.53 2.45 -12.59
C PHE A 57 -1.02 1.01 -12.55
N TYR A 58 -1.14 0.46 -11.35
CA TYR A 58 -1.62 -0.90 -11.12
C TYR A 58 -2.82 -0.92 -10.20
N ASP A 59 -3.80 -1.69 -10.62
CA ASP A 59 -5.05 -1.91 -9.92
C ASP A 59 -5.09 -3.34 -9.37
N PHE A 60 -5.59 -3.52 -8.16
CA PHE A 60 -5.71 -4.84 -7.52
C PHE A 60 -6.58 -5.83 -8.31
N GLU A 61 -7.53 -5.32 -9.10
CA GLU A 61 -8.38 -6.15 -9.96
C GLU A 61 -7.64 -6.68 -11.20
N SER A 62 -6.55 -6.03 -11.61
CA SER A 62 -5.80 -6.41 -12.82
C SER A 62 -5.14 -7.77 -12.70
N ARG A 63 -4.88 -8.24 -11.49
CA ARG A 63 -4.27 -9.55 -11.23
C ARG A 63 -4.65 -10.08 -9.84
N TRP A 64 -4.96 -11.36 -9.76
CA TRP A 64 -5.30 -12.01 -8.51
C TRP A 64 -4.51 -13.34 -8.34
N PRO A 65 -3.85 -13.60 -7.21
CA PRO A 65 -3.59 -12.65 -6.14
C PRO A 65 -2.59 -11.56 -6.55
N MET A 66 -2.72 -10.37 -6.01
CA MET A 66 -1.87 -9.22 -6.33
C MET A 66 -0.52 -9.25 -5.58
N LYS A 67 -0.46 -9.85 -4.38
CA LYS A 67 0.73 -9.89 -3.52
C LYS A 67 2.04 -10.26 -4.23
N PRO A 68 2.15 -11.43 -4.91
CA PRO A 68 3.42 -11.80 -5.54
C PRO A 68 3.82 -10.81 -6.63
N TYR A 69 2.86 -10.24 -7.33
CA TYR A 69 3.10 -9.25 -8.37
C TYR A 69 3.61 -7.91 -7.79
N LEU A 70 2.95 -7.38 -6.75
CA LEU A 70 3.39 -6.18 -6.07
C LEU A 70 4.81 -6.33 -5.52
N LEU A 71 5.07 -7.43 -4.81
CA LEU A 71 6.38 -7.72 -4.24
C LEU A 71 7.48 -7.83 -5.32
N GLU A 72 7.17 -8.41 -6.49
CA GLU A 72 8.09 -8.41 -7.64
C GLU A 72 8.39 -6.99 -8.12
N LYS A 73 7.37 -6.13 -8.23
CA LYS A 73 7.55 -4.74 -8.69
C LYS A 73 8.35 -3.92 -7.69
N MET A 74 8.09 -4.08 -6.39
CA MET A 74 8.84 -3.41 -5.34
C MET A 74 10.31 -3.88 -5.25
N ALA A 75 10.58 -5.11 -5.69
CA ALA A 75 11.95 -5.64 -5.76
C ALA A 75 12.74 -5.15 -6.98
N ARG A 76 12.12 -4.49 -7.95
CA ARG A 76 12.80 -3.96 -9.14
C ARG A 76 13.60 -2.70 -8.79
N LYS A 77 14.82 -2.64 -9.31
CA LYS A 77 15.65 -1.44 -9.19
C LYS A 77 15.16 -0.31 -10.11
N GLY A 78 15.50 0.90 -9.75
CA GLY A 78 15.25 2.09 -10.54
C GLY A 78 13.82 2.63 -10.41
N VAL A 79 13.02 2.20 -9.43
CA VAL A 79 11.79 2.88 -9.06
C VAL A 79 12.16 4.01 -8.10
N ASP A 80 11.76 5.23 -8.42
CA ASP A 80 12.07 6.41 -7.61
C ASP A 80 11.05 6.59 -6.51
N VAL A 81 9.77 6.66 -6.89
CA VAL A 81 8.67 6.79 -5.96
C VAL A 81 7.65 5.69 -6.21
N ALA A 82 7.23 5.01 -5.15
CA ALA A 82 6.07 4.14 -5.15
C ALA A 82 4.98 4.75 -4.27
N LEU A 83 3.78 4.90 -4.82
CA LEU A 83 2.59 5.37 -4.14
C LEU A 83 1.60 4.21 -4.02
N CYS A 84 1.23 3.85 -2.80
CA CYS A 84 0.42 2.67 -2.51
C CYS A 84 -0.84 3.07 -1.74
N HIS A 85 -2.00 2.87 -2.37
CA HIS A 85 -3.32 3.07 -1.78
C HIS A 85 -3.92 1.73 -1.42
N HIS A 86 -4.19 1.49 -0.15
CA HIS A 86 -4.84 0.25 0.32
C HIS A 86 -5.25 0.38 1.79
N HIS A 87 -6.01 -0.56 2.31
CA HIS A 87 -6.19 -0.69 3.75
C HIS A 87 -4.90 -1.19 4.40
N GLY A 88 -4.70 -0.86 5.68
CA GLY A 88 -3.49 -1.25 6.39
C GLY A 88 -3.70 -1.53 7.88
N ALA A 89 -2.78 -2.30 8.41
CA ALA A 89 -2.49 -2.49 9.82
C ALA A 89 -1.00 -2.23 10.05
N PRO A 90 -0.50 -2.16 11.29
CA PRO A 90 0.93 -1.94 11.52
C PRO A 90 1.83 -2.93 10.78
N ASP A 91 1.41 -4.18 10.68
CA ASP A 91 2.12 -5.35 10.16
C ASP A 91 1.60 -5.85 8.81
N THR A 92 0.56 -5.23 8.25
CA THR A 92 -0.12 -5.74 7.05
C THR A 92 -0.48 -4.64 6.06
N GLN A 93 -0.25 -4.90 4.78
CA GLN A 93 -0.82 -4.19 3.64
C GLN A 93 -1.96 -5.02 3.06
N TYR A 94 -3.20 -4.59 3.21
CA TYR A 94 -4.39 -5.27 2.67
C TYR A 94 -4.57 -4.87 1.20
N LEU A 95 -4.13 -5.74 0.29
CA LEU A 95 -4.05 -5.44 -1.14
C LEU A 95 -5.31 -5.80 -1.90
N ASN A 96 -5.88 -6.96 -1.59
CA ASN A 96 -7.00 -7.53 -2.33
C ASN A 96 -8.24 -7.69 -1.46
N GLY A 97 -9.39 -7.36 -2.06
CA GLY A 97 -10.64 -7.98 -1.66
C GLY A 97 -10.72 -9.43 -2.15
N TYR A 98 -11.82 -10.10 -1.85
CA TYR A 98 -12.09 -11.39 -2.47
C TYR A 98 -12.23 -11.23 -3.98
N ARG A 99 -11.67 -12.20 -4.73
CA ARG A 99 -11.80 -12.24 -6.18
C ARG A 99 -13.26 -12.08 -6.59
N ASN A 100 -13.55 -11.12 -7.45
CA ASN A 100 -14.86 -10.99 -8.05
C ASN A 100 -15.25 -12.29 -8.74
N GLY A 101 -16.37 -12.85 -8.31
CA GLY A 101 -16.78 -14.17 -8.76
C GLY A 101 -17.10 -14.16 -10.24
N SER A 102 -16.36 -14.90 -11.01
CA SER A 102 -16.73 -15.26 -12.39
C SER A 102 -17.90 -16.25 -12.44
N GLY A 103 -18.49 -16.60 -11.26
CA GLY A 103 -19.61 -17.50 -11.14
C GLY A 103 -20.20 -17.51 -9.73
N MET A 104 -21.45 -17.98 -9.65
CA MET A 104 -22.24 -18.01 -8.42
C MET A 104 -21.53 -18.72 -7.25
N ASN A 105 -20.88 -19.86 -7.51
CA ASN A 105 -20.21 -20.64 -6.47
C ASN A 105 -19.04 -19.88 -5.83
N VAL A 106 -18.30 -19.11 -6.63
CA VAL A 106 -17.19 -18.28 -6.12
C VAL A 106 -17.72 -17.14 -5.26
N SER A 107 -18.80 -16.49 -5.70
CA SER A 107 -19.45 -15.43 -4.93
C SER A 107 -20.01 -15.93 -3.60
N ILE A 108 -20.65 -17.09 -3.61
CA ILE A 108 -21.16 -17.74 -2.38
C ILE A 108 -20.02 -18.05 -1.42
N GLU A 109 -18.91 -18.59 -1.91
CA GLU A 109 -17.77 -18.92 -1.04
C GLU A 109 -17.11 -17.65 -0.47
N ASN A 110 -17.01 -16.58 -1.24
CA ASN A 110 -16.56 -15.29 -0.75
C ASN A 110 -17.46 -14.73 0.37
N ILE A 111 -18.79 -14.85 0.21
CA ILE A 111 -19.75 -14.45 1.26
C ILE A 111 -19.55 -15.31 2.52
N LYS A 112 -19.40 -16.62 2.38
CA LYS A 112 -19.16 -17.51 3.53
C LYS A 112 -17.87 -17.14 4.28
N ARG A 113 -16.76 -16.84 3.58
CA ARG A 113 -15.51 -16.38 4.19
C ARG A 113 -15.69 -15.07 4.95
N PHE A 114 -16.37 -14.11 4.34
CA PHE A 114 -16.72 -12.86 5.01
C PHE A 114 -17.50 -13.10 6.30
N LEU A 115 -18.52 -13.97 6.27
CA LEU A 115 -19.32 -14.31 7.46
C LEU A 115 -18.45 -14.97 8.53
N ARG A 116 -17.63 -15.97 8.16
CA ARG A 116 -16.70 -16.64 9.07
C ARG A 116 -15.74 -15.66 9.74
N SER A 117 -15.14 -14.75 8.97
CA SER A 117 -14.19 -13.74 9.51
C SER A 117 -14.84 -12.80 10.53
N LYS A 118 -16.14 -12.49 10.36
CA LYS A 118 -16.91 -11.65 11.30
C LYS A 118 -17.34 -12.39 12.56
N ILE A 119 -17.44 -13.71 12.50
CA ILE A 119 -17.83 -14.56 13.63
C ILE A 119 -16.60 -14.94 14.48
N ASP A 120 -15.55 -15.42 13.83
CA ASP A 120 -14.34 -15.97 14.47
C ASP A 120 -13.63 -14.94 15.36
N GLY A 121 -13.51 -13.70 14.91
CA GLY A 121 -12.91 -12.61 15.69
C GLY A 121 -13.81 -11.96 16.75
N HIS A 122 -15.03 -12.46 16.98
CA HIS A 122 -15.98 -11.82 17.89
C HIS A 122 -15.95 -12.41 19.30
N LYS A 123 -16.12 -11.57 20.34
CA LYS A 123 -16.13 -12.02 21.75
C LYS A 123 -17.22 -13.04 22.07
N ASP A 124 -18.33 -12.99 21.37
CA ASP A 124 -19.45 -13.92 21.45
C ASP A 124 -19.81 -14.40 20.03
N PRO A 125 -19.15 -15.47 19.54
CA PRO A 125 -19.34 -15.96 18.17
C PRO A 125 -20.77 -16.40 17.86
N GLU A 126 -21.46 -17.05 18.81
CA GLU A 126 -22.83 -17.54 18.60
C GLU A 126 -23.83 -16.39 18.46
N LYS A 127 -23.72 -15.38 19.31
CA LYS A 127 -24.53 -14.17 19.20
C LYS A 127 -24.27 -13.48 17.87
N ARG A 128 -23.00 -13.34 17.50
CA ARG A 128 -22.62 -12.69 16.24
C ARG A 128 -23.13 -13.44 15.02
N LYS A 129 -23.06 -14.76 15.05
CA LYS A 129 -23.63 -15.63 14.04
C LYS A 129 -25.13 -15.38 13.85
N ALA A 130 -25.88 -15.36 14.95
CA ALA A 130 -27.32 -15.11 14.91
C ALA A 130 -27.66 -13.72 14.32
N GLU A 131 -26.91 -12.68 14.72
CA GLU A 131 -27.06 -11.33 14.20
C GLU A 131 -26.82 -11.27 12.67
N LEU A 132 -25.76 -11.92 12.18
CA LEU A 132 -25.42 -11.92 10.76
C LEU A 132 -26.45 -12.68 9.92
N ILE A 133 -26.94 -13.82 10.41
CA ILE A 133 -28.01 -14.56 9.76
C ILE A 133 -29.27 -13.71 9.66
N ALA A 134 -29.67 -13.06 10.75
CA ALA A 134 -30.86 -12.20 10.78
C ALA A 134 -30.71 -10.98 9.86
N TYR A 135 -29.51 -10.36 9.84
CA TYR A 135 -29.25 -9.14 9.07
C TYR A 135 -29.18 -9.39 7.55
N TYR A 136 -28.45 -10.44 7.14
CA TYR A 136 -28.22 -10.73 5.73
C TYR A 136 -29.23 -11.73 5.13
N GLY A 137 -30.04 -12.41 5.93
CA GLY A 137 -30.97 -13.43 5.46
C GLY A 137 -30.29 -14.66 4.85
N VAL A 138 -29.08 -14.99 5.30
CA VAL A 138 -28.28 -16.09 4.76
C VAL A 138 -28.60 -17.42 5.44
N PRO A 139 -28.41 -18.58 4.75
CA PRO A 139 -28.54 -19.89 5.39
C PRO A 139 -27.55 -20.06 6.54
N GLU A 140 -27.97 -20.67 7.65
CA GLU A 140 -27.09 -20.95 8.79
C GLU A 140 -25.86 -21.77 8.39
N ALA A 141 -25.99 -22.68 7.43
CA ALA A 141 -24.88 -23.47 6.90
C ALA A 141 -23.73 -22.63 6.30
N TRP A 142 -23.98 -21.35 5.96
CA TRP A 142 -22.94 -20.46 5.46
C TRP A 142 -22.06 -19.86 6.57
N CYS A 143 -22.54 -19.92 7.80
CA CYS A 143 -21.90 -19.38 9.00
C CYS A 143 -21.18 -20.46 9.83
N GLN A 144 -20.94 -21.64 9.26
CA GLN A 144 -20.27 -22.72 9.97
C GLN A 144 -18.78 -22.44 10.12
N LEU A 145 -18.25 -22.68 11.31
CA LEU A 145 -16.83 -22.64 11.63
C LEU A 145 -16.31 -24.07 11.76
N SER A 146 -15.10 -24.30 11.33
CA SER A 146 -14.32 -25.52 11.61
C SER A 146 -12.83 -25.21 11.46
N ASP A 147 -11.98 -26.00 12.11
CA ASP A 147 -10.52 -25.81 12.05
C ASP A 147 -9.98 -25.87 10.61
N SER A 148 -10.56 -26.74 9.79
CA SER A 148 -10.17 -26.86 8.38
C SER A 148 -10.55 -25.61 7.56
N LEU A 149 -11.72 -25.02 7.80
CA LEU A 149 -12.15 -23.79 7.15
C LEU A 149 -11.33 -22.60 7.65
N HIS A 150 -11.07 -22.50 8.95
CA HIS A 150 -10.21 -21.48 9.53
C HIS A 150 -8.80 -21.53 8.92
N THR A 151 -8.20 -22.72 8.83
CA THR A 151 -6.88 -22.89 8.18
C THR A 151 -6.91 -22.47 6.71
N ALA A 152 -7.92 -22.88 5.96
CA ALA A 152 -8.05 -22.53 4.54
C ALA A 152 -8.23 -21.03 4.32
N ASP A 153 -9.05 -20.37 5.15
CA ASP A 153 -9.28 -18.94 5.09
C ASP A 153 -8.00 -18.16 5.48
N SER A 154 -7.30 -18.57 6.53
CA SER A 154 -6.04 -17.96 6.95
C SER A 154 -4.94 -18.08 5.88
N LEU A 155 -4.81 -19.24 5.24
CA LEU A 155 -3.85 -19.41 4.13
C LEU A 155 -4.20 -18.53 2.93
N LEU A 156 -5.48 -18.33 2.66
CA LEU A 156 -5.91 -17.43 1.59
C LEU A 156 -5.57 -15.98 1.93
N ASP A 157 -5.87 -15.52 3.15
CA ASP A 157 -5.57 -14.16 3.61
C ASP A 157 -4.05 -13.88 3.55
N GLN A 158 -3.24 -14.84 3.99
CA GLN A 158 -1.78 -14.78 3.84
C GLN A 158 -1.32 -14.70 2.37
N ALA A 159 -2.04 -15.33 1.46
CA ALA A 159 -1.72 -15.29 0.03
C ALA A 159 -2.18 -14.00 -0.66
N MET A 160 -3.18 -13.32 -0.10
CA MET A 160 -3.72 -12.08 -0.68
C MET A 160 -2.96 -10.83 -0.26
N ASP A 161 -2.55 -10.72 1.01
CA ASP A 161 -2.04 -9.50 1.61
C ASP A 161 -0.54 -9.59 1.93
N VAL A 162 0.14 -8.44 1.95
CA VAL A 162 1.56 -8.40 2.32
C VAL A 162 1.66 -8.25 3.83
N HIS A 163 2.28 -9.24 4.45
CA HIS A 163 2.63 -9.23 5.87
C HIS A 163 4.10 -8.84 6.07
N ILE A 164 4.43 -8.41 7.28
CA ILE A 164 5.78 -7.94 7.61
C ILE A 164 6.84 -9.02 7.36
N GLU A 165 6.49 -10.29 7.57
CA GLU A 165 7.36 -11.45 7.36
C GLU A 165 7.75 -11.63 5.88
N ASP A 166 6.89 -11.21 4.96
CA ASP A 166 7.19 -11.23 3.52
C ASP A 166 8.34 -10.29 3.14
N LEU A 167 8.62 -9.30 3.98
CA LEU A 167 9.59 -8.24 3.75
C LEU A 167 10.98 -8.53 4.30
N TYR A 168 11.13 -9.43 5.29
CA TYR A 168 12.38 -9.62 6.03
C TYR A 168 13.60 -9.91 5.14
N ASN A 169 13.45 -10.70 4.10
CA ASN A 169 14.55 -11.08 3.21
C ASN A 169 14.35 -10.62 1.76
N ARG A 170 13.36 -9.76 1.53
CA ARG A 170 13.02 -9.29 0.20
C ARG A 170 13.51 -7.86 -0.03
N PRO A 171 14.25 -7.60 -1.11
CA PRO A 171 14.69 -6.24 -1.38
C PRO A 171 13.51 -5.34 -1.74
N MET A 172 13.41 -4.19 -1.08
CA MET A 172 12.50 -3.10 -1.42
C MET A 172 13.32 -1.98 -2.02
N ASN A 173 13.16 -1.75 -3.33
CA ASN A 173 14.03 -0.90 -4.11
C ASN A 173 13.50 0.49 -4.49
N PRO A 174 12.17 0.80 -4.40
CA PRO A 174 11.75 2.17 -4.59
C PRO A 174 12.49 3.09 -3.61
N ARG A 175 13.03 4.21 -4.11
CA ARG A 175 13.80 5.14 -3.29
C ARG A 175 12.96 5.72 -2.16
N MET A 176 11.71 6.03 -2.48
CA MET A 176 10.68 6.46 -1.54
C MET A 176 9.41 5.65 -1.73
N VAL A 177 8.76 5.27 -0.63
CA VAL A 177 7.42 4.65 -0.66
C VAL A 177 6.45 5.48 0.17
N MET A 178 5.30 5.79 -0.42
CA MET A 178 4.20 6.50 0.23
C MET A 178 3.07 5.52 0.46
N PHE A 179 2.70 5.32 1.73
CA PHE A 179 1.58 4.48 2.12
C PHE A 179 0.37 5.34 2.46
N ASP A 180 -0.57 5.42 1.53
CA ASP A 180 -1.92 5.93 1.80
C ASP A 180 -2.75 4.79 2.38
N ALA A 181 -2.45 4.46 3.62
CA ALA A 181 -2.99 3.32 4.35
C ALA A 181 -3.04 3.62 5.85
N CYS A 182 -3.99 2.98 6.55
CA CYS A 182 -4.05 3.03 8.00
C CYS A 182 -2.85 2.33 8.63
N TYR A 183 -2.31 2.86 9.70
CA TYR A 183 -1.34 2.24 10.61
C TYR A 183 -0.01 1.75 10.02
N ASN A 184 0.21 1.74 8.71
CA ASN A 184 1.46 1.24 8.13
C ASN A 184 2.71 2.02 8.58
N GLY A 185 2.55 3.27 9.06
CA GLY A 185 3.59 4.10 9.63
C GLY A 185 3.63 4.11 11.16
N SER A 186 3.19 3.06 11.84
CA SER A 186 3.14 2.94 13.31
C SER A 186 4.53 2.77 13.94
N PHE A 187 5.41 3.72 13.72
CA PHE A 187 6.82 3.72 14.14
C PHE A 187 7.03 3.64 15.66
N HIS A 188 5.98 3.82 16.45
CA HIS A 188 5.98 3.67 17.92
C HIS A 188 5.90 2.21 18.37
N LEU A 189 5.68 1.29 17.47
CA LEU A 189 5.74 -0.15 17.70
C LEU A 189 7.12 -0.69 17.33
N ASP A 190 7.45 -1.88 17.84
CA ASP A 190 8.75 -2.52 17.58
C ASP A 190 8.99 -2.77 16.09
N GLU A 191 7.93 -3.10 15.36
CA GLU A 191 7.94 -3.29 13.90
C GLU A 191 6.72 -2.65 13.25
N CYS A 192 6.89 -2.13 12.04
CA CYS A 192 5.79 -1.73 11.16
C CYS A 192 6.21 -1.82 9.69
N ILE A 193 5.22 -1.91 8.80
CA ILE A 193 5.44 -2.04 7.35
C ILE A 193 6.41 -0.98 6.83
N ALA A 194 6.19 0.29 7.13
CA ALA A 194 7.01 1.39 6.62
C ALA A 194 8.48 1.29 7.08
N ALA A 195 8.72 0.89 8.34
CA ALA A 195 10.06 0.67 8.86
C ALA A 195 10.73 -0.55 8.19
N SER A 196 9.98 -1.63 7.96
CA SER A 196 10.52 -2.84 7.31
C SER A 196 10.99 -2.58 5.89
N TYR A 197 10.35 -1.66 5.15
CA TYR A 197 10.81 -1.26 3.81
C TYR A 197 12.18 -0.58 3.85
N ILE A 198 12.45 0.28 4.82
CA ILE A 198 13.73 1.00 4.90
C ILE A 198 14.83 0.23 5.60
N PHE A 199 14.52 -0.57 6.62
CA PHE A 199 15.51 -1.33 7.38
C PHE A 199 15.80 -2.70 6.79
N GLY A 200 14.90 -3.26 5.99
CA GLY A 200 15.10 -4.48 5.21
C GLY A 200 16.13 -4.31 4.07
N PRO A 201 16.36 -5.34 3.25
CA PRO A 201 17.22 -5.27 2.06
C PRO A 201 16.67 -4.32 0.99
N GLY A 202 17.54 -3.90 0.05
CA GLY A 202 17.17 -3.06 -1.09
C GLY A 202 17.62 -1.61 -0.95
N ASP A 203 17.11 -0.74 -1.81
CA ASP A 203 17.55 0.65 -1.96
C ASP A 203 16.57 1.69 -1.35
N CYS A 204 15.48 1.24 -0.72
CA CYS A 204 14.50 2.13 -0.07
C CYS A 204 15.12 2.83 1.14
N ILE A 205 15.02 4.16 1.19
CA ILE A 205 15.60 4.99 2.25
C ILE A 205 14.59 5.88 2.97
N VAL A 206 13.42 6.09 2.39
CA VAL A 206 12.36 6.90 2.97
C VAL A 206 11.02 6.24 2.74
N THR A 207 10.20 6.22 3.78
CA THR A 207 8.78 5.91 3.67
C THR A 207 7.94 7.00 4.29
N GLN A 208 6.73 7.16 3.78
CA GLN A 208 5.66 7.94 4.37
C GLN A 208 4.54 6.99 4.77
N GLY A 209 3.99 7.14 5.95
CA GLY A 209 2.87 6.32 6.42
C GLY A 209 2.15 6.94 7.60
N ASN A 210 0.94 6.47 7.87
CA ASN A 210 0.10 6.95 8.95
C ASN A 210 0.21 6.05 10.19
N SER A 211 0.14 6.65 11.38
CA SER A 211 0.17 5.91 12.66
C SER A 211 -1.21 5.67 13.27
N VAL A 212 -2.26 6.10 12.56
CA VAL A 212 -3.69 5.94 12.94
C VAL A 212 -4.51 5.55 11.72
N ASN A 213 -5.82 5.41 11.87
CA ASN A 213 -6.74 5.32 10.74
C ASN A 213 -6.60 6.55 9.84
N ALA A 214 -6.30 6.34 8.59
CA ALA A 214 -6.24 7.38 7.59
C ALA A 214 -7.53 7.43 6.78
N LEU A 215 -7.98 8.65 6.46
CA LEU A 215 -8.99 8.85 5.45
C LEU A 215 -8.27 8.96 4.10
N GLN A 216 -8.51 8.03 3.20
CA GLN A 216 -7.89 7.97 1.86
C GLN A 216 -8.35 9.11 0.91
N ASP A 217 -9.16 10.05 1.39
CA ASP A 217 -9.52 11.29 0.70
C ASP A 217 -8.45 12.39 0.85
N LYS A 218 -7.47 12.17 1.73
CA LYS A 218 -6.34 13.08 1.93
C LYS A 218 -5.19 12.62 1.05
N TRP A 219 -5.06 13.26 -0.06
CA TRP A 219 -4.16 12.94 -1.16
C TRP A 219 -2.69 12.95 -0.73
N PRO A 220 -2.01 11.82 -0.64
CA PRO A 220 -0.60 11.74 -0.26
C PRO A 220 0.33 12.35 -1.33
N ASP A 221 -0.16 12.45 -2.57
CA ASP A 221 0.52 13.06 -3.71
C ASP A 221 0.46 14.59 -3.74
N ARG A 222 -0.15 15.22 -2.72
CA ARG A 222 -0.26 16.68 -2.64
C ARG A 222 1.11 17.35 -2.76
N TYR A 223 1.23 18.25 -3.72
CA TYR A 223 2.48 18.97 -4.04
C TYR A 223 3.67 18.05 -4.36
N ILE A 224 3.43 16.83 -4.83
CA ILE A 224 4.49 15.86 -5.16
C ILE A 224 5.45 16.41 -6.25
N GLY A 225 4.98 17.32 -7.10
CA GLY A 225 5.80 18.03 -8.07
C GLY A 225 6.99 18.80 -7.48
N LEU A 226 6.95 19.17 -6.19
CA LEU A 226 8.09 19.77 -5.51
C LEU A 226 9.29 18.82 -5.40
N LEU A 227 9.05 17.51 -5.38
CA LEU A 227 10.13 16.51 -5.37
C LEU A 227 10.88 16.51 -6.71
N ASP A 228 10.17 16.65 -7.84
CA ASP A 228 10.78 16.79 -9.17
C ASP A 228 11.54 18.12 -9.33
N CYS A 229 11.13 19.15 -8.57
CA CYS A 229 11.85 20.43 -8.47
C CYS A 229 13.10 20.38 -7.58
N GLY A 230 13.50 19.21 -7.06
CA GLY A 230 14.68 19.05 -6.21
C GLY A 230 14.48 19.48 -4.76
N VAL A 231 13.25 19.68 -4.31
CA VAL A 231 12.91 19.95 -2.90
C VAL A 231 13.20 18.70 -2.08
N ARG A 232 13.83 18.87 -0.91
CA ARG A 232 14.11 17.76 0.00
C ARG A 232 12.80 17.14 0.51
N ILE A 233 12.78 15.82 0.67
CA ILE A 233 11.59 15.10 1.11
C ILE A 233 11.04 15.66 2.43
N GLY A 234 11.90 15.97 3.39
CA GLY A 234 11.46 16.56 4.66
C GLY A 234 10.90 17.97 4.52
N GLN A 235 11.36 18.76 3.56
CA GLN A 235 10.78 20.08 3.26
C GLN A 235 9.39 19.93 2.62
N TRP A 236 9.26 19.03 1.66
CA TRP A 236 7.96 18.69 1.08
C TRP A 236 7.00 18.19 2.17
N GLY A 237 7.44 17.27 3.02
CA GLY A 237 6.62 16.71 4.10
C GLY A 237 6.07 17.79 5.06
N ARG A 238 6.83 18.81 5.37
CA ARG A 238 6.37 19.94 6.22
C ARG A 238 5.18 20.71 5.63
N HIS A 239 4.96 20.63 4.33
CA HIS A 239 3.86 21.32 3.65
C HIS A 239 2.63 20.44 3.45
N VAL A 240 2.80 19.12 3.51
CA VAL A 240 1.73 18.18 3.11
C VAL A 240 1.25 17.27 4.24
N HIS A 241 2.09 17.00 5.25
CA HIS A 241 1.75 16.05 6.29
C HIS A 241 0.76 16.61 7.29
N TYR A 242 -0.14 15.76 7.70
CA TYR A 242 -0.97 15.91 8.88
C TYR A 242 -0.25 15.34 10.11
N LEU A 243 -0.77 15.56 11.32
CA LEU A 243 -0.15 15.05 12.56
C LEU A 243 -0.01 13.53 12.60
N GLU A 244 -0.92 12.82 11.94
CA GLU A 244 -0.94 11.37 11.84
C GLU A 244 -0.01 10.78 10.78
N THR A 245 0.51 11.61 9.88
CA THR A 245 1.39 11.18 8.77
C THR A 245 2.85 11.45 9.09
N HIS A 246 3.68 10.45 8.95
CA HIS A 246 5.09 10.48 9.34
C HIS A 246 6.00 10.15 8.19
N LEU A 247 7.15 10.82 8.14
CA LEU A 247 8.30 10.38 7.34
C LEU A 247 9.19 9.51 8.22
N ILE A 248 9.48 8.30 7.75
CA ILE A 248 10.39 7.36 8.39
C ILE A 248 11.57 7.18 7.46
N GLY A 249 12.77 7.47 7.95
CA GLY A 249 13.99 7.39 7.15
C GLY A 249 14.67 8.74 6.93
N ASP A 250 15.28 8.97 5.75
CA ASP A 250 16.09 10.15 5.46
C ASP A 250 15.29 11.33 4.88
N PRO A 251 14.96 12.36 5.67
CA PRO A 251 14.23 13.53 5.18
C PRO A 251 15.10 14.48 4.34
N THR A 252 16.41 14.28 4.31
CA THR A 252 17.36 15.17 3.63
C THR A 252 17.58 14.81 2.17
N TYR A 253 17.12 13.63 1.75
CA TYR A 253 17.21 13.19 0.37
C TYR A 253 16.40 14.08 -0.57
N ARG A 254 16.90 14.27 -1.78
CA ARG A 254 16.23 14.97 -2.88
C ARG A 254 16.52 14.29 -4.21
N PHE A 255 15.58 14.36 -5.12
CA PHE A 255 15.81 14.04 -6.53
C PHE A 255 16.49 15.21 -7.23
N ILE A 256 17.19 14.96 -8.33
CA ILE A 256 17.79 16.02 -9.14
C ILE A 256 16.69 16.73 -9.94
N ASN A 257 16.77 18.05 -9.96
CA ASN A 257 15.90 18.84 -10.80
C ASN A 257 16.40 18.83 -12.25
N ARG A 258 15.61 18.25 -13.15
CA ARG A 258 15.91 18.22 -14.59
C ARG A 258 15.91 19.61 -15.26
N ALA A 259 15.25 20.58 -14.68
CA ALA A 259 15.14 21.92 -15.23
C ALA A 259 16.30 22.85 -14.87
N LEU A 260 17.11 22.47 -13.89
CA LEU A 260 18.28 23.23 -13.46
C LEU A 260 19.55 22.51 -13.94
N PRO A 261 20.38 23.16 -14.76
CA PRO A 261 21.72 22.64 -15.02
C PRO A 261 22.47 22.51 -13.68
N GLY A 262 23.07 21.34 -13.43
CA GLY A 262 23.83 21.02 -12.22
C GLY A 262 25.05 21.91 -12.05
#